data_41188a8db9392ad4b258fa9fa3dafcbe
#
_entry.id   41188a8db9392ad4b258fa9fa3dafcbe
#
_cell.length_a   1.000
_cell.length_b   1.000
_cell.length_c   1.000
_cell.angle_alpha   90.00
_cell.angle_beta   90.00
_cell.angle_gamma   90.00
#
_symmetry.space_group_name_H-M   'P 1'
#
loop_
_entity.id
_entity.type
_entity.pdbx_description
1 polymer ?
#
loop_
_entity_poly.entity_id
_entity_poly.type
_entity_poly.pdbx_seq_one_letter_code
_entity_poly.pdbx_strand_id
1 'polypeptide(L)'
;MTDQIVYLSNRPQVLAETLDYVHHFMPWVREAVVLAPSAVHESLRKLTADLDGPALVLLDDDELLTVAERQSLSTSHSARNATLRRLLYERGPIADVFLQSDDDYRPLRPIEPTVFVTDGQLISYACHDLALWRRDESTYDRVQHASYLALSYLGAPTHLNFASHMPQAIDRALFGESFRAALQLDPSGAFCEWSLPLNHGRFIAAERFAPPRTYRTMCWPRYPHEWPYWRRPDDIMFENFHPELYAAGGLFAGLPTALDKTAPGQQAFDKLTRWYRFDLQAGRLHFPRDVRDPWRHGGSWPSSLARRGFFRAAGALRRVWEYVGLEERTQLVELAGRVDRLEHGDVAEPAEAAEAAEGTPS
;
A
#
# COMPACT_ATOMS: atom_id res chain seq x y z
N MET A 1 -17.42 -6.09 16.52
CA MET A 1 -16.35 -6.58 15.61
C MET A 1 -16.86 -6.31 14.22
N THR A 2 -16.05 -5.70 13.33
CA THR A 2 -16.53 -5.46 11.97
C THR A 2 -16.44 -6.74 11.15
N ASP A 3 -17.46 -7.02 10.38
CA ASP A 3 -17.55 -8.10 9.41
C ASP A 3 -17.80 -7.56 7.98
N GLN A 4 -17.68 -6.23 7.82
CA GLN A 4 -17.82 -5.53 6.56
C GLN A 4 -16.44 -5.13 6.00
N ILE A 5 -16.23 -5.36 4.70
CA ILE A 5 -15.07 -4.89 3.92
C ILE A 5 -15.54 -3.97 2.80
N VAL A 6 -14.79 -2.91 2.53
CA VAL A 6 -15.19 -1.85 1.60
C VAL A 6 -14.14 -1.67 0.53
N TYR A 7 -14.58 -1.69 -0.73
CA TYR A 7 -13.77 -1.57 -1.91
C TYR A 7 -14.17 -0.38 -2.79
N LEU A 8 -13.20 0.15 -3.49
CA LEU A 8 -13.38 0.99 -4.66
C LEU A 8 -12.73 0.26 -5.84
N SER A 9 -13.52 -0.14 -6.85
CA SER A 9 -12.98 -0.93 -7.96
C SER A 9 -13.71 -0.69 -9.29
N ASN A 10 -12.93 -0.68 -10.36
CA ASN A 10 -13.39 -0.76 -11.73
C ASN A 10 -12.82 -1.99 -12.47
N ARG A 11 -12.24 -2.95 -11.73
CA ARG A 11 -11.57 -4.15 -12.23
C ARG A 11 -12.33 -5.41 -11.79
N PRO A 12 -13.47 -5.76 -12.43
CA PRO A 12 -14.37 -6.79 -11.92
C PRO A 12 -13.70 -8.17 -11.75
N GLN A 13 -12.81 -8.55 -12.67
CA GLN A 13 -12.09 -9.82 -12.57
C GLN A 13 -11.14 -9.86 -11.36
N VAL A 14 -10.38 -8.80 -11.17
CA VAL A 14 -9.41 -8.70 -10.04
C VAL A 14 -10.16 -8.75 -8.72
N LEU A 15 -11.25 -7.99 -8.59
CA LEU A 15 -12.05 -7.96 -7.37
C LEU A 15 -12.72 -9.31 -7.10
N ALA A 16 -13.32 -9.96 -8.12
CA ALA A 16 -13.97 -11.26 -7.94
C ALA A 16 -12.98 -12.31 -7.43
N GLU A 17 -11.79 -12.39 -8.02
CA GLU A 17 -10.73 -13.27 -7.52
C GLU A 17 -10.28 -12.89 -6.10
N THR A 18 -10.16 -11.60 -5.79
CA THR A 18 -9.80 -11.14 -4.43
C THR A 18 -10.87 -11.50 -3.41
N LEU A 19 -12.15 -11.40 -3.76
CA LEU A 19 -13.26 -11.82 -2.89
C LEU A 19 -13.22 -13.33 -2.60
N ASP A 20 -12.79 -14.16 -3.56
CA ASP A 20 -12.60 -15.59 -3.34
C ASP A 20 -11.47 -15.87 -2.33
N TYR A 21 -10.35 -15.15 -2.42
CA TYR A 21 -9.30 -15.21 -1.39
C TYR A 21 -9.81 -14.74 -0.02
N VAL A 22 -10.58 -13.64 0.02
CA VAL A 22 -11.16 -13.11 1.26
C VAL A 22 -12.12 -14.12 1.87
N HIS A 23 -13.03 -14.69 1.08
CA HIS A 23 -13.94 -15.73 1.55
C HIS A 23 -13.19 -16.91 2.18
N HIS A 24 -12.15 -17.39 1.51
CA HIS A 24 -11.40 -18.56 1.96
C HIS A 24 -10.57 -18.29 3.22
N PHE A 25 -9.88 -17.15 3.30
CA PHE A 25 -8.92 -16.85 4.37
C PHE A 25 -9.47 -15.92 5.47
N MET A 26 -10.59 -15.26 5.22
CA MET A 26 -11.26 -14.35 6.15
C MET A 26 -12.77 -14.65 6.21
N PRO A 27 -13.18 -15.90 6.54
CA PRO A 27 -14.58 -16.34 6.45
C PRO A 27 -15.51 -15.59 7.42
N TRP A 28 -14.97 -14.78 8.31
CA TRP A 28 -15.71 -13.91 9.22
C TRP A 28 -16.18 -12.61 8.55
N VAL A 29 -15.64 -12.26 7.38
CA VAL A 29 -16.15 -11.15 6.53
C VAL A 29 -17.48 -11.59 5.92
N ARG A 30 -18.56 -10.89 6.27
CA ARG A 30 -19.93 -11.23 5.86
C ARG A 30 -20.47 -10.37 4.76
N GLU A 31 -19.95 -9.15 4.62
CA GLU A 31 -20.42 -8.18 3.65
C GLU A 31 -19.25 -7.48 2.95
N ALA A 32 -19.34 -7.35 1.63
CA ALA A 32 -18.44 -6.57 0.80
C ALA A 32 -19.22 -5.44 0.12
N VAL A 33 -18.95 -4.21 0.55
CA VAL A 33 -19.50 -3.01 -0.10
C VAL A 33 -18.52 -2.54 -1.16
N VAL A 34 -18.99 -2.41 -2.38
CA VAL A 34 -18.17 -2.08 -3.55
C VAL A 34 -18.74 -0.86 -4.25
N LEU A 35 -17.98 0.23 -4.23
CA LEU A 35 -18.24 1.37 -5.10
C LEU A 35 -17.58 1.11 -6.45
N ALA A 36 -18.38 1.05 -7.49
CA ALA A 36 -17.95 0.74 -8.85
C ALA A 36 -18.84 1.43 -9.89
N PRO A 37 -18.32 1.79 -11.06
CA PRO A 37 -19.15 2.28 -12.15
C PRO A 37 -20.20 1.24 -12.55
N SER A 38 -21.46 1.67 -12.83
CA SER A 38 -22.55 0.77 -13.21
C SER A 38 -22.23 -0.18 -14.36
N ALA A 39 -21.38 0.24 -15.28
CA ALA A 39 -20.93 -0.57 -16.42
C ALA A 39 -20.24 -1.88 -16.02
N VAL A 40 -19.70 -2.00 -14.81
CA VAL A 40 -19.04 -3.23 -14.34
C VAL A 40 -19.90 -4.06 -13.38
N HIS A 41 -21.06 -3.57 -12.94
CA HIS A 41 -21.93 -4.26 -11.97
C HIS A 41 -22.40 -5.63 -12.43
N GLU A 42 -22.86 -5.74 -13.69
CA GLU A 42 -23.32 -7.01 -14.24
C GLU A 42 -22.17 -8.04 -14.30
N SER A 43 -21.00 -7.61 -14.73
CA SER A 43 -19.81 -8.44 -14.75
C SER A 43 -19.42 -8.92 -13.34
N LEU A 44 -19.45 -8.03 -12.35
CA LEU A 44 -19.18 -8.40 -10.96
C LEU A 44 -20.19 -9.42 -10.45
N ARG A 45 -21.51 -9.19 -10.61
CA ARG A 45 -22.54 -10.14 -10.18
C ARG A 45 -22.35 -11.50 -10.82
N LYS A 46 -22.02 -11.54 -12.13
CA LYS A 46 -21.78 -12.79 -12.84
C LYS A 46 -20.54 -13.53 -12.33
N LEU A 47 -19.44 -12.82 -12.12
CA LEU A 47 -18.18 -13.42 -11.66
C LEU A 47 -18.24 -13.89 -10.20
N THR A 48 -19.12 -13.30 -9.38
CA THR A 48 -19.28 -13.66 -7.97
C THR A 48 -20.48 -14.53 -7.67
N ALA A 49 -21.31 -14.87 -8.70
CA ALA A 49 -22.55 -15.62 -8.52
C ALA A 49 -22.36 -17.00 -7.86
N ASP A 50 -21.27 -17.67 -8.17
CA ASP A 50 -20.94 -19.01 -7.66
C ASP A 50 -19.97 -18.96 -6.46
N LEU A 51 -19.62 -17.75 -5.97
CA LEU A 51 -18.80 -17.61 -4.80
C LEU A 51 -19.68 -17.76 -3.55
N ASP A 52 -19.37 -18.73 -2.72
CA ASP A 52 -19.92 -18.83 -1.36
C ASP A 52 -19.18 -17.80 -0.45
N GLY A 53 -19.33 -16.51 -0.78
CA GLY A 53 -18.55 -15.41 -0.24
C GLY A 53 -19.38 -14.41 0.57
N PRO A 54 -18.80 -13.26 0.91
CA PRO A 54 -19.50 -12.18 1.58
C PRO A 54 -20.65 -11.66 0.71
N ALA A 55 -21.74 -11.23 1.34
CA ALA A 55 -22.86 -10.59 0.62
C ALA A 55 -22.35 -9.35 -0.12
N LEU A 56 -22.62 -9.27 -1.42
CA LEU A 56 -22.12 -8.19 -2.27
C LEU A 56 -23.14 -7.03 -2.33
N VAL A 57 -22.73 -5.86 -1.84
CA VAL A 57 -23.49 -4.60 -1.96
C VAL A 57 -22.79 -3.73 -2.99
N LEU A 58 -23.41 -3.57 -4.17
CA LEU A 58 -22.88 -2.74 -5.25
C LEU A 58 -23.50 -1.35 -5.21
N LEU A 59 -22.67 -0.34 -5.24
CA LEU A 59 -23.05 1.07 -5.32
C LEU A 59 -22.46 1.69 -6.58
N ASP A 60 -23.26 2.51 -7.26
CA ASP A 60 -22.80 3.26 -8.42
C ASP A 60 -22.18 4.59 -7.97
N ASP A 61 -21.08 5.00 -8.61
CA ASP A 61 -20.51 6.34 -8.47
C ASP A 61 -21.62 7.41 -8.66
N ASP A 62 -22.53 7.17 -9.59
CA ASP A 62 -23.62 8.09 -9.95
C ASP A 62 -24.69 8.21 -8.87
N GLU A 63 -24.86 7.22 -8.01
CA GLU A 63 -25.78 7.28 -6.87
C GLU A 63 -25.20 8.10 -5.70
N LEU A 64 -23.88 8.19 -5.61
CA LEU A 64 -23.19 8.92 -4.53
C LEU A 64 -22.93 10.39 -4.87
N LEU A 65 -22.69 10.68 -6.14
CA LEU A 65 -22.26 11.99 -6.60
C LEU A 65 -23.45 12.86 -7.04
N THR A 66 -23.51 14.07 -6.52
CA THR A 66 -24.31 15.12 -7.14
C THR A 66 -23.73 15.50 -8.51
N VAL A 67 -24.53 16.15 -9.36
CA VAL A 67 -24.06 16.62 -10.68
C VAL A 67 -22.85 17.55 -10.55
N ALA A 68 -22.86 18.45 -9.57
CA ALA A 68 -21.73 19.37 -9.33
C ALA A 68 -20.46 18.64 -8.87
N GLU A 69 -20.59 17.68 -7.96
CA GLU A 69 -19.46 16.88 -7.49
C GLU A 69 -18.85 16.05 -8.62
N ARG A 70 -19.68 15.48 -9.49
CA ARG A 70 -19.21 14.75 -10.67
C ARG A 70 -18.42 15.64 -11.64
N GLN A 71 -18.91 16.86 -11.89
CA GLN A 71 -18.21 17.81 -12.75
C GLN A 71 -16.89 18.31 -12.16
N SER A 72 -16.77 18.35 -10.83
CA SER A 72 -15.57 18.77 -10.11
C SER A 72 -14.63 17.61 -9.75
N LEU A 73 -15.02 16.36 -10.05
CA LEU A 73 -14.23 15.19 -9.68
C LEU A 73 -12.87 15.22 -10.39
N SER A 74 -11.81 15.08 -9.63
CA SER A 74 -10.45 15.12 -10.15
C SER A 74 -10.19 14.00 -11.17
N THR A 75 -9.45 14.31 -12.22
CA THR A 75 -8.93 13.33 -13.18
C THR A 75 -7.73 12.56 -12.63
N SER A 76 -7.08 13.08 -11.58
CA SER A 76 -6.01 12.39 -10.87
C SER A 76 -6.57 11.18 -10.11
N HIS A 77 -6.03 10.01 -10.37
CA HIS A 77 -6.47 8.75 -9.78
C HIS A 77 -6.52 8.82 -8.23
N SER A 78 -5.44 9.26 -7.60
CA SER A 78 -5.35 9.32 -6.14
C SER A 78 -6.34 10.32 -5.51
N ALA A 79 -6.45 11.52 -6.08
CA ALA A 79 -7.38 12.54 -5.58
C ALA A 79 -8.85 12.13 -5.81
N ARG A 80 -9.14 11.51 -6.96
CA ARG A 80 -10.46 10.95 -7.27
C ARG A 80 -10.84 9.86 -6.26
N ASN A 81 -9.96 8.91 -6.02
CA ASN A 81 -10.22 7.81 -5.09
C ASN A 81 -10.46 8.32 -3.67
N ALA A 82 -9.65 9.26 -3.19
CA ALA A 82 -9.85 9.87 -1.87
C ALA A 82 -11.24 10.55 -1.75
N THR A 83 -11.66 11.28 -2.80
CA THR A 83 -12.98 11.91 -2.85
C THR A 83 -14.10 10.87 -2.84
N LEU A 84 -14.01 9.84 -3.69
CA LEU A 84 -15.02 8.78 -3.78
C LEU A 84 -15.13 7.99 -2.47
N ARG A 85 -14.01 7.63 -1.83
CA ARG A 85 -14.03 6.96 -0.53
C ARG A 85 -14.66 7.84 0.55
N ARG A 86 -14.32 9.13 0.58
CA ARG A 86 -14.91 10.06 1.53
C ARG A 86 -16.45 10.12 1.37
N LEU A 87 -16.93 10.30 0.14
CA LEU A 87 -18.36 10.35 -0.13
C LEU A 87 -19.07 9.03 0.16
N LEU A 88 -18.44 7.90 -0.17
CA LEU A 88 -18.94 6.58 0.17
C LEU A 88 -19.10 6.41 1.67
N TYR A 89 -18.13 6.83 2.46
CA TYR A 89 -18.18 6.69 3.92
C TYR A 89 -19.13 7.68 4.56
N GLU A 90 -19.35 8.85 3.95
CA GLU A 90 -20.35 9.83 4.41
C GLU A 90 -21.79 9.38 4.11
N ARG A 91 -22.05 8.78 2.95
CA ARG A 91 -23.40 8.60 2.38
C ARG A 91 -23.81 7.13 2.18
N GLY A 92 -22.83 6.25 2.04
CA GLY A 92 -23.09 4.83 1.75
C GLY A 92 -23.51 4.02 2.97
N PRO A 93 -23.94 2.77 2.77
CA PRO A 93 -24.34 1.84 3.81
C PRO A 93 -23.11 1.21 4.50
N ILE A 94 -22.27 2.06 5.08
CA ILE A 94 -20.99 1.67 5.69
C ILE A 94 -21.17 1.57 7.20
N ALA A 95 -20.68 0.49 7.79
CA ALA A 95 -20.64 0.29 9.24
C ALA A 95 -19.78 1.35 9.94
N ASP A 96 -20.00 1.55 11.24
CA ASP A 96 -19.20 2.51 12.04
C ASP A 96 -17.72 2.12 12.09
N VAL A 97 -17.44 0.82 12.11
CA VAL A 97 -16.09 0.26 11.96
C VAL A 97 -16.13 -0.78 10.84
N PHE A 98 -15.24 -0.67 9.89
CA PHE A 98 -15.16 -1.55 8.73
C PHE A 98 -13.71 -1.75 8.29
N LEU A 99 -13.47 -2.68 7.37
CA LEU A 99 -12.18 -2.83 6.70
C LEU A 99 -12.19 -2.04 5.38
N GLN A 100 -11.32 -1.05 5.26
CA GLN A 100 -10.99 -0.45 3.97
C GLN A 100 -9.98 -1.34 3.24
N SER A 101 -10.19 -1.61 1.95
CA SER A 101 -9.28 -2.39 1.11
C SER A 101 -9.22 -1.86 -0.31
N ASP A 102 -8.16 -2.19 -1.03
CA ASP A 102 -8.12 -2.13 -2.50
C ASP A 102 -8.39 -3.51 -3.08
N ASP A 103 -8.83 -3.55 -4.33
CA ASP A 103 -9.28 -4.77 -5.02
C ASP A 103 -8.14 -5.76 -5.34
N ASP A 104 -6.89 -5.38 -5.11
CA ASP A 104 -5.68 -6.17 -5.31
C ASP A 104 -4.96 -6.57 -4.01
N TYR A 105 -5.59 -6.38 -2.83
CA TYR A 105 -5.03 -6.83 -1.55
C TYR A 105 -5.56 -8.21 -1.19
N ARG A 106 -4.79 -9.25 -1.47
CA ARG A 106 -5.19 -10.65 -1.29
C ARG A 106 -4.58 -11.26 -0.03
N PRO A 107 -5.37 -11.85 0.88
CA PRO A 107 -4.82 -12.65 1.97
C PRO A 107 -4.15 -13.92 1.42
N LEU A 108 -3.03 -14.32 2.02
CA LEU A 108 -2.25 -15.51 1.62
C LEU A 108 -2.38 -16.68 2.62
N ARG A 109 -3.05 -16.45 3.75
CA ARG A 109 -3.20 -17.41 4.85
C ARG A 109 -4.45 -17.04 5.67
N PRO A 110 -4.95 -17.94 6.55
CA PRO A 110 -6.02 -17.60 7.48
C PRO A 110 -5.71 -16.35 8.31
N ILE A 111 -6.64 -15.42 8.32
CA ILE A 111 -6.55 -14.12 9.01
C ILE A 111 -7.69 -14.04 10.01
N GLU A 112 -7.35 -13.92 11.27
CA GLU A 112 -8.31 -13.74 12.34
C GLU A 112 -8.73 -12.27 12.49
N PRO A 113 -9.96 -11.96 12.93
CA PRO A 113 -10.41 -10.59 13.17
C PRO A 113 -9.51 -9.80 14.13
N THR A 114 -8.84 -10.49 15.06
CA THR A 114 -7.89 -9.90 16.01
C THR A 114 -6.65 -9.28 15.37
N VAL A 115 -6.42 -9.53 14.08
CA VAL A 115 -5.41 -8.83 13.29
C VAL A 115 -5.78 -7.35 13.14
N PHE A 116 -7.07 -7.02 13.06
CA PHE A 116 -7.56 -5.66 12.80
C PHE A 116 -8.14 -4.97 14.05
N VAL A 117 -8.74 -5.75 14.97
CA VAL A 117 -9.35 -5.21 16.18
C VAL A 117 -9.03 -6.12 17.36
N THR A 118 -8.44 -5.56 18.42
CA THR A 118 -8.14 -6.28 19.67
C THR A 118 -8.58 -5.43 20.85
N ASP A 119 -9.29 -6.03 21.79
CA ASP A 119 -9.78 -5.37 23.01
C ASP A 119 -10.55 -4.06 22.75
N GLY A 120 -11.29 -4.00 21.65
CA GLY A 120 -12.03 -2.83 21.20
C GLY A 120 -11.19 -1.75 20.54
N GLN A 121 -9.88 -1.93 20.42
CA GLN A 121 -8.97 -1.01 19.77
C GLN A 121 -8.67 -1.44 18.32
N LEU A 122 -8.60 -0.46 17.42
CA LEU A 122 -8.21 -0.65 16.04
C LEU A 122 -6.69 -0.82 15.91
N ILE A 123 -6.27 -1.82 15.15
CA ILE A 123 -4.87 -2.05 14.83
C ILE A 123 -4.62 -1.50 13.43
N SER A 124 -3.64 -0.61 13.31
CA SER A 124 -3.22 -0.03 12.03
C SER A 124 -1.80 -0.47 11.66
N TYR A 125 -1.55 -0.62 10.37
CA TYR A 125 -0.30 -1.14 9.83
C TYR A 125 0.38 -0.11 8.94
N ALA A 126 1.60 0.28 9.32
CA ALA A 126 2.37 1.31 8.64
C ALA A 126 3.63 0.76 7.97
N CYS A 127 4.05 1.40 6.89
CA CYS A 127 5.27 1.07 6.16
C CYS A 127 6.49 1.81 6.71
N HIS A 128 6.40 3.13 6.75
CA HIS A 128 7.50 4.03 7.11
C HIS A 128 6.94 5.40 7.50
N ASP A 129 7.81 6.29 7.96
CA ASP A 129 7.47 7.69 8.23
C ASP A 129 7.34 8.47 6.92
N LEU A 130 6.26 9.25 6.75
CA LEU A 130 6.04 10.11 5.59
C LEU A 130 7.12 11.20 5.42
N ALA A 131 7.77 11.61 6.51
CA ALA A 131 8.90 12.51 6.44
C ALA A 131 10.08 11.95 5.60
N LEU A 132 10.12 10.63 5.38
CA LEU A 132 11.10 9.94 4.54
C LEU A 132 10.71 9.92 3.05
N TRP A 133 9.48 10.30 2.73
CA TRP A 133 8.99 10.29 1.36
C TRP A 133 9.59 11.46 0.59
N ARG A 134 10.46 11.17 -0.38
CA ARG A 134 11.18 12.18 -1.18
C ARG A 134 10.82 12.17 -2.66
N ARG A 135 9.96 11.25 -3.07
CA ARG A 135 9.50 11.19 -4.45
C ARG A 135 8.50 12.31 -4.71
N ASP A 136 8.57 12.92 -5.88
CA ASP A 136 7.63 13.91 -6.40
C ASP A 136 7.37 13.68 -7.89
N GLU A 137 7.36 12.42 -8.32
CA GLU A 137 7.25 12.02 -9.71
C GLU A 137 5.79 11.76 -10.12
N SER A 138 4.93 11.46 -9.14
CA SER A 138 3.56 11.01 -9.38
C SER A 138 2.52 11.79 -8.59
N THR A 139 1.25 11.67 -9.00
CA THR A 139 0.13 12.19 -8.20
C THR A 139 0.02 11.51 -6.84
N TYR A 140 0.42 10.25 -6.73
CA TYR A 140 0.49 9.55 -5.45
C TYR A 140 1.51 10.17 -4.51
N ASP A 141 2.68 10.54 -5.01
CA ASP A 141 3.71 11.21 -4.20
C ASP A 141 3.18 12.54 -3.64
N ARG A 142 2.51 13.32 -4.49
CA ARG A 142 1.92 14.60 -4.08
C ARG A 142 0.86 14.47 -2.99
N VAL A 143 -0.02 13.45 -3.05
CA VAL A 143 -1.01 13.24 -1.99
C VAL A 143 -0.38 12.77 -0.68
N GLN A 144 0.74 12.06 -0.72
CA GLN A 144 1.51 11.73 0.48
C GLN A 144 2.14 12.98 1.11
N HIS A 145 2.73 13.87 0.29
CA HIS A 145 3.28 15.15 0.76
C HIS A 145 2.19 16.05 1.33
N ALA A 146 1.05 16.18 0.64
CA ALA A 146 -0.08 16.97 1.13
C ALA A 146 -0.60 16.45 2.47
N SER A 147 -0.69 15.13 2.62
CA SER A 147 -1.09 14.51 3.89
C SER A 147 -0.09 14.77 5.00
N TYR A 148 1.20 14.66 4.72
CA TYR A 148 2.26 15.01 5.68
C TYR A 148 2.14 16.45 6.16
N LEU A 149 1.99 17.41 5.22
CA LEU A 149 1.85 18.82 5.56
C LEU A 149 0.57 19.09 6.36
N ALA A 150 -0.57 18.54 5.93
CA ALA A 150 -1.83 18.71 6.67
C ALA A 150 -1.72 18.17 8.10
N LEU A 151 -1.18 16.96 8.28
CA LEU A 151 -0.95 16.38 9.61
C LEU A 151 -0.05 17.25 10.49
N SER A 152 1.01 17.81 9.90
CA SER A 152 1.90 18.73 10.61
C SER A 152 1.20 19.99 11.07
N TYR A 153 0.35 20.60 10.20
CA TYR A 153 -0.45 21.77 10.55
C TYR A 153 -1.53 21.46 11.59
N LEU A 154 -2.11 20.26 11.56
CA LEU A 154 -3.08 19.79 12.54
C LEU A 154 -2.43 19.42 13.88
N GLY A 155 -1.10 19.43 13.98
CA GLY A 155 -0.37 19.14 15.20
C GLY A 155 -0.27 17.64 15.52
N ALA A 156 -0.52 16.77 14.55
CA ALA A 156 -0.37 15.33 14.74
C ALA A 156 1.11 14.96 15.03
N PRO A 157 1.41 14.22 16.10
CA PRO A 157 2.80 13.96 16.52
C PRO A 157 3.48 12.87 15.67
N THR A 158 2.72 12.13 14.86
CA THR A 158 3.22 11.06 14.00
C THR A 158 2.72 11.23 12.57
N HIS A 159 3.55 10.83 11.61
CA HIS A 159 3.28 10.99 10.18
C HIS A 159 3.58 9.67 9.45
N LEU A 160 2.91 8.59 9.85
CA LEU A 160 3.17 7.26 9.30
C LEU A 160 2.46 7.06 7.95
N ASN A 161 3.13 6.37 7.02
CA ASN A 161 2.51 5.90 5.79
C ASN A 161 1.70 4.64 6.08
N PHE A 162 0.37 4.75 6.03
CA PHE A 162 -0.57 3.64 6.21
C PHE A 162 -1.08 3.05 4.89
N ALA A 163 -0.64 3.53 3.74
CA ALA A 163 -0.88 2.88 2.44
C ALA A 163 -0.01 1.61 2.33
N SER A 164 -0.30 0.63 3.16
CA SER A 164 0.52 -0.55 3.41
C SER A 164 0.15 -1.77 2.54
N HIS A 165 -0.67 -1.54 1.51
CA HIS A 165 -1.16 -2.55 0.57
C HIS A 165 -1.80 -3.77 1.26
N MET A 166 -2.47 -3.54 2.38
CA MET A 166 -3.30 -4.51 3.08
C MET A 166 -4.56 -3.81 3.64
N PRO A 167 -5.64 -4.56 3.91
CA PRO A 167 -6.81 -3.98 4.55
C PRO A 167 -6.46 -3.29 5.87
N GLN A 168 -7.16 -2.20 6.17
CA GLN A 168 -7.03 -1.44 7.42
C GLN A 168 -8.39 -1.29 8.07
N ALA A 169 -8.44 -1.45 9.40
CA ALA A 169 -9.64 -1.12 10.16
C ALA A 169 -9.81 0.39 10.26
N ILE A 170 -10.97 0.88 9.86
CA ILE A 170 -11.33 2.30 9.83
C ILE A 170 -12.50 2.55 10.75
N ASP A 171 -12.39 3.60 11.57
CA ASP A 171 -13.52 4.21 12.25
C ASP A 171 -14.10 5.29 11.32
N ARG A 172 -15.36 5.11 10.92
CA ARG A 172 -16.06 5.97 9.96
C ARG A 172 -16.11 7.44 10.40
N ALA A 173 -16.40 7.67 11.67
CA ALA A 173 -16.53 9.03 12.21
C ALA A 173 -15.18 9.75 12.22
N LEU A 174 -14.12 9.07 12.67
CA LEU A 174 -12.76 9.62 12.71
C LEU A 174 -12.20 9.85 11.29
N PHE A 175 -12.54 8.99 10.33
CA PHE A 175 -12.19 9.22 8.93
C PHE A 175 -12.80 10.52 8.41
N GLY A 176 -14.11 10.70 8.61
CA GLY A 176 -14.83 11.91 8.17
C GLY A 176 -14.32 13.18 8.87
N GLU A 177 -14.03 13.12 10.16
CA GLU A 177 -13.47 14.23 10.92
C GLU A 177 -12.09 14.63 10.41
N SER A 178 -11.22 13.64 10.14
CA SER A 178 -9.88 13.87 9.61
C SER A 178 -9.90 14.58 8.26
N PHE A 179 -10.76 14.14 7.36
CA PHE A 179 -10.92 14.81 6.06
C PHE A 179 -11.52 16.19 6.20
N ARG A 180 -12.51 16.41 7.06
CA ARG A 180 -13.07 17.74 7.30
C ARG A 180 -12.02 18.72 7.81
N ALA A 181 -11.18 18.30 8.76
CA ALA A 181 -10.09 19.11 9.28
C ALA A 181 -9.06 19.48 8.20
N ALA A 182 -8.64 18.49 7.40
CA ALA A 182 -7.65 18.71 6.34
C ALA A 182 -8.21 19.59 5.19
N LEU A 183 -9.47 19.43 4.81
CA LEU A 183 -10.13 20.24 3.77
C LEU A 183 -10.29 21.72 4.17
N GLN A 184 -10.30 22.05 5.46
CA GLN A 184 -10.22 23.43 5.92
C GLN A 184 -8.85 24.06 5.64
N LEU A 185 -7.78 23.27 5.62
CA LEU A 185 -6.43 23.73 5.30
C LEU A 185 -6.20 23.81 3.80
N ASP A 186 -6.64 22.79 3.07
CA ASP A 186 -6.56 22.73 1.60
C ASP A 186 -7.86 22.16 1.00
N PRO A 187 -8.73 23.03 0.46
CA PRO A 187 -9.98 22.62 -0.16
C PRO A 187 -9.81 21.73 -1.41
N SER A 188 -8.60 21.65 -2.00
CA SER A 188 -8.34 20.81 -3.17
C SER A 188 -8.53 19.32 -2.88
N GLY A 189 -8.44 18.91 -1.61
CA GLY A 189 -8.76 17.57 -1.14
C GLY A 189 -7.82 16.46 -1.57
N ALA A 190 -6.64 16.82 -2.08
CA ALA A 190 -5.67 15.86 -2.59
C ALA A 190 -4.84 15.22 -1.46
N PHE A 191 -5.49 14.46 -0.59
CA PHE A 191 -4.86 13.76 0.54
C PHE A 191 -4.89 12.24 0.36
N CYS A 192 -3.94 11.54 0.97
CA CYS A 192 -3.92 10.08 1.00
C CYS A 192 -5.02 9.56 1.94
N GLU A 193 -5.96 8.80 1.39
CA GLU A 193 -7.12 8.22 2.07
C GLU A 193 -6.76 7.13 3.11
N TRP A 194 -5.51 6.76 3.19
CA TRP A 194 -4.98 5.85 4.20
C TRP A 194 -4.23 6.59 5.28
N SER A 195 -3.25 7.40 4.88
CA SER A 195 -2.29 8.01 5.82
C SER A 195 -2.90 9.17 6.60
N LEU A 196 -3.70 10.03 5.95
CA LEU A 196 -4.32 11.16 6.63
C LEU A 196 -5.26 10.71 7.77
N PRO A 197 -6.31 9.90 7.51
CA PRO A 197 -7.29 9.59 8.55
C PRO A 197 -6.73 8.73 9.67
N LEU A 198 -5.81 7.79 9.37
CA LEU A 198 -5.24 6.94 10.40
C LEU A 198 -4.25 7.68 11.31
N ASN A 199 -3.45 8.63 10.82
CA ASN A 199 -2.62 9.45 11.69
C ASN A 199 -3.44 10.44 12.52
N HIS A 200 -4.34 11.20 11.87
CA HIS A 200 -5.15 12.20 12.56
C HIS A 200 -6.13 11.56 13.55
N GLY A 201 -6.84 10.48 13.15
CA GLY A 201 -7.72 9.74 14.05
C GLY A 201 -7.00 9.23 15.29
N ARG A 202 -5.78 8.69 15.12
CA ARG A 202 -4.91 8.27 16.25
C ARG A 202 -4.48 9.42 17.15
N PHE A 203 -4.38 10.63 16.61
CA PHE A 203 -4.04 11.81 17.39
C PHE A 203 -5.22 12.31 18.22
N ILE A 204 -6.41 12.39 17.64
CA ILE A 204 -7.59 12.96 18.31
C ILE A 204 -8.35 11.95 19.19
N ALA A 205 -8.17 10.64 18.98
CA ALA A 205 -8.83 9.57 19.70
C ALA A 205 -7.87 8.39 19.96
N ALA A 206 -6.76 8.66 20.64
CA ALA A 206 -5.67 7.69 20.84
C ALA A 206 -6.13 6.39 21.51
N GLU A 207 -7.11 6.45 22.40
CA GLU A 207 -7.69 5.31 23.12
C GLU A 207 -8.40 4.31 22.20
N ARG A 208 -8.83 4.75 21.01
CA ARG A 208 -9.46 3.90 19.98
C ARG A 208 -8.47 3.00 19.26
N PHE A 209 -7.18 3.25 19.39
CA PHE A 209 -6.15 2.59 18.61
C PHE A 209 -5.10 1.90 19.48
N ALA A 210 -4.77 0.66 19.13
CA ALA A 210 -3.55 0.02 19.60
C ALA A 210 -2.31 0.68 18.97
N PRO A 211 -1.10 0.53 19.53
CA PRO A 211 0.13 1.00 18.89
C PRO A 211 0.23 0.51 17.43
N PRO A 212 0.69 1.35 16.49
CA PRO A 212 0.81 0.97 15.09
C PRO A 212 1.80 -0.17 14.91
N ARG A 213 1.48 -1.09 14.02
CA ARG A 213 2.33 -2.24 13.70
C ARG A 213 2.98 -2.06 12.33
N THR A 214 4.06 -2.78 12.11
CA THR A 214 4.66 -2.88 10.77
C THR A 214 3.72 -3.63 9.83
N TYR A 215 3.62 -3.16 8.58
CA TYR A 215 2.84 -3.79 7.53
C TYR A 215 3.20 -5.29 7.34
N ARG A 216 2.26 -6.06 6.80
CA ARG A 216 2.39 -7.51 6.62
C ARG A 216 2.06 -7.95 5.20
N THR A 217 2.30 -7.06 4.25
CA THR A 217 2.03 -7.30 2.83
C THR A 217 3.31 -7.59 2.08
N MET A 218 3.30 -8.60 1.22
CA MET A 218 4.29 -8.76 0.20
C MET A 218 3.92 -7.89 -1.00
N CYS A 219 4.64 -6.78 -1.17
CA CYS A 219 4.58 -5.99 -2.38
C CYS A 219 5.56 -6.60 -3.37
N TRP A 220 5.03 -7.34 -4.34
CA TRP A 220 5.84 -7.97 -5.35
C TRP A 220 6.48 -6.93 -6.27
N PRO A 221 7.76 -7.06 -6.60
CA PRO A 221 8.39 -6.16 -7.55
C PRO A 221 7.84 -6.41 -8.95
N ARG A 222 7.30 -5.38 -9.60
CA ARG A 222 6.90 -5.43 -11.02
C ARG A 222 8.13 -5.47 -11.91
N TYR A 223 9.14 -4.68 -11.54
CA TYR A 223 10.38 -4.53 -12.28
C TYR A 223 11.60 -4.74 -11.38
N PRO A 224 12.72 -5.17 -11.94
CA PRO A 224 13.95 -5.40 -11.19
C PRO A 224 14.44 -4.20 -10.36
N HIS A 225 14.15 -2.97 -10.77
CA HIS A 225 14.61 -1.76 -10.10
C HIS A 225 13.68 -1.24 -9.00
N GLU A 226 12.45 -1.71 -8.89
CA GLU A 226 11.47 -1.24 -7.89
C GLU A 226 11.77 -1.69 -6.45
N TRP A 227 12.76 -2.53 -6.29
CA TRP A 227 12.94 -3.35 -5.11
C TRP A 227 13.56 -2.68 -3.86
N PRO A 228 14.39 -1.65 -3.88
CA PRO A 228 15.18 -1.29 -2.71
C PRO A 228 14.37 -0.70 -1.54
N TYR A 229 13.10 -0.36 -1.73
CA TYR A 229 12.36 0.47 -0.77
C TYR A 229 11.44 -0.30 0.18
N TRP A 230 11.12 -1.56 -0.10
CA TRP A 230 10.19 -2.34 0.70
C TRP A 230 10.93 -3.37 1.52
N ARG A 231 10.85 -3.24 2.84
CA ARG A 231 11.27 -4.33 3.70
C ARG A 231 10.27 -5.47 3.54
N ARG A 232 10.78 -6.67 3.46
CA ARG A 232 9.96 -7.86 3.58
C ARG A 232 9.39 -7.90 4.99
N PRO A 233 8.07 -8.11 5.18
CA PRO A 233 7.50 -8.31 6.49
C PRO A 233 8.01 -9.62 7.09
N ASP A 234 8.24 -9.64 8.41
CA ASP A 234 8.65 -10.85 9.13
C ASP A 234 7.52 -11.91 9.12
N ASP A 235 6.26 -11.45 9.06
CA ASP A 235 5.07 -12.30 9.01
C ASP A 235 4.17 -11.81 7.84
N ILE A 236 4.25 -12.52 6.71
CA ILE A 236 3.51 -12.19 5.50
C ILE A 236 2.09 -12.73 5.66
N MET A 237 1.10 -11.82 5.54
CA MET A 237 -0.32 -12.14 5.60
C MET A 237 -1.04 -11.84 4.29
N PHE A 238 -0.59 -10.83 3.57
CA PHE A 238 -1.23 -10.34 2.35
C PHE A 238 -0.23 -10.22 1.21
N GLU A 239 -0.75 -10.17 0.00
CA GLU A 239 -0.02 -9.73 -1.19
C GLU A 239 -0.72 -8.54 -1.84
N ASN A 240 0.06 -7.70 -2.50
CA ASN A 240 -0.45 -6.76 -3.47
C ASN A 240 -0.39 -7.43 -4.86
N PHE A 241 -1.55 -7.75 -5.41
CA PHE A 241 -1.68 -8.51 -6.65
C PHE A 241 -1.44 -7.62 -7.86
N HIS A 242 -0.60 -8.11 -8.77
CA HIS A 242 -0.30 -7.46 -10.04
C HIS A 242 -0.46 -8.47 -11.19
N PRO A 243 -1.47 -8.33 -12.07
CA PRO A 243 -1.70 -9.26 -13.17
C PRO A 243 -0.49 -9.45 -14.08
N GLU A 244 0.31 -8.40 -14.26
CA GLU A 244 1.50 -8.38 -15.11
C GLU A 244 2.55 -9.42 -14.69
N LEU A 245 2.59 -9.76 -13.40
CA LEU A 245 3.52 -10.77 -12.88
C LEU A 245 3.20 -12.18 -13.35
N TYR A 246 1.96 -12.44 -13.75
CA TYR A 246 1.48 -13.76 -14.23
C TYR A 246 1.54 -13.89 -15.75
N ALA A 247 1.75 -12.78 -16.46
CA ALA A 247 1.91 -12.79 -17.90
C ALA A 247 3.20 -13.53 -18.34
N ALA A 248 3.30 -13.87 -19.61
CA ALA A 248 4.49 -14.50 -20.17
C ALA A 248 5.75 -13.64 -19.90
N GLY A 249 6.77 -14.24 -19.30
CA GLY A 249 8.00 -13.55 -18.88
C GLY A 249 7.91 -12.87 -17.49
N GLY A 250 6.74 -12.81 -16.87
CA GLY A 250 6.58 -12.29 -15.51
C GLY A 250 7.07 -13.26 -14.44
N LEU A 251 7.25 -12.75 -13.23
CA LEU A 251 7.79 -13.50 -12.08
C LEU A 251 6.97 -14.76 -11.77
N PHE A 252 5.65 -14.71 -11.95
CA PHE A 252 4.71 -15.80 -11.67
C PHE A 252 4.13 -16.43 -12.93
N ALA A 253 4.80 -16.28 -14.08
CA ALA A 253 4.33 -16.87 -15.34
C ALA A 253 4.04 -18.38 -15.17
N GLY A 254 2.85 -18.78 -15.60
CA GLY A 254 2.36 -20.17 -15.48
C GLY A 254 1.81 -20.57 -14.10
N LEU A 255 1.76 -19.65 -13.12
CA LEU A 255 0.91 -19.84 -11.92
C LEU A 255 -0.50 -19.32 -12.21
N PRO A 256 -1.55 -19.93 -11.61
CA PRO A 256 -2.90 -19.37 -11.68
C PRO A 256 -3.01 -18.07 -10.87
N THR A 257 -3.84 -17.14 -11.36
CA THR A 257 -4.21 -15.94 -10.60
C THR A 257 -5.30 -16.24 -9.57
N ALA A 258 -6.21 -17.14 -9.93
CA ALA A 258 -7.29 -17.60 -9.05
C ALA A 258 -6.72 -18.45 -7.89
N LEU A 259 -7.45 -18.47 -6.77
CA LEU A 259 -7.10 -19.28 -5.62
C LEU A 259 -7.17 -20.76 -5.93
N ASP A 260 -6.10 -21.49 -5.67
CA ASP A 260 -6.15 -22.96 -5.62
C ASP A 260 -6.71 -23.41 -4.25
N LYS A 261 -8.02 -23.65 -4.21
CA LYS A 261 -8.72 -24.07 -2.98
C LYS A 261 -8.28 -25.44 -2.46
N THR A 262 -7.62 -26.25 -3.31
CA THR A 262 -7.14 -27.58 -2.90
C THR A 262 -5.79 -27.52 -2.21
N ALA A 263 -4.97 -26.52 -2.55
CA ALA A 263 -3.63 -26.36 -2.00
C ALA A 263 -3.23 -24.88 -1.83
N PRO A 264 -4.02 -24.05 -1.10
CA PRO A 264 -3.81 -22.61 -1.05
C PRO A 264 -2.46 -22.22 -0.42
N GLY A 265 -2.00 -22.99 0.58
CA GLY A 265 -0.69 -22.79 1.20
C GLY A 265 0.47 -23.11 0.25
N GLN A 266 0.29 -24.09 -0.65
CA GLN A 266 1.29 -24.43 -1.66
C GLN A 266 1.41 -23.31 -2.70
N GLN A 267 0.29 -22.73 -3.14
CA GLN A 267 0.29 -21.61 -4.07
C GLN A 267 1.06 -20.39 -3.51
N ALA A 268 0.82 -20.05 -2.24
CA ALA A 268 1.55 -18.97 -1.56
C ALA A 268 3.06 -19.31 -1.45
N PHE A 269 3.39 -20.55 -1.11
CA PHE A 269 4.77 -21.02 -1.03
C PHE A 269 5.48 -20.97 -2.39
N ASP A 270 4.80 -21.33 -3.48
CA ASP A 270 5.36 -21.29 -4.83
C ASP A 270 5.68 -19.86 -5.27
N LYS A 271 4.80 -18.89 -4.98
CA LYS A 271 5.06 -17.46 -5.22
C LYS A 271 6.31 -17.00 -4.46
N LEU A 272 6.37 -17.29 -3.16
CA LEU A 272 7.51 -16.94 -2.33
C LEU A 272 8.81 -17.57 -2.84
N THR A 273 8.77 -18.84 -3.22
CA THR A 273 9.95 -19.57 -3.73
C THR A 273 10.45 -18.97 -5.05
N ARG A 274 9.55 -18.63 -5.98
CA ARG A 274 9.93 -18.00 -7.26
C ARG A 274 10.56 -16.64 -7.03
N TRP A 275 9.97 -15.85 -6.15
CA TRP A 275 10.51 -14.56 -5.80
C TRP A 275 11.88 -14.66 -5.15
N TYR A 276 12.12 -15.63 -4.27
CA TYR A 276 13.46 -15.88 -3.71
C TYR A 276 14.49 -16.21 -4.76
N ARG A 277 14.13 -17.08 -5.71
CA ARG A 277 15.04 -17.45 -6.82
C ARG A 277 15.35 -16.23 -7.68
N PHE A 278 14.36 -15.43 -7.97
CA PHE A 278 14.54 -14.18 -8.73
C PHE A 278 15.48 -13.22 -7.98
N ASP A 279 15.29 -13.03 -6.71
CA ASP A 279 16.11 -12.15 -5.87
C ASP A 279 17.56 -12.63 -5.78
N LEU A 280 17.77 -13.93 -5.65
CA LEU A 280 19.10 -14.53 -5.69
C LEU A 280 19.79 -14.32 -7.04
N GLN A 281 19.09 -14.54 -8.15
CA GLN A 281 19.61 -14.33 -9.49
C GLN A 281 19.92 -12.86 -9.78
N ALA A 282 19.10 -11.95 -9.30
CA ALA A 282 19.33 -10.52 -9.40
C ALA A 282 20.43 -10.00 -8.46
N GLY A 283 21.02 -10.89 -7.64
CA GLY A 283 22.04 -10.50 -6.67
C GLY A 283 21.51 -9.63 -5.53
N ARG A 284 20.21 -9.61 -5.33
CA ARG A 284 19.53 -8.84 -4.28
C ARG A 284 19.29 -9.74 -3.09
N LEU A 285 19.74 -9.33 -1.96
CA LEU A 285 19.74 -10.15 -0.76
C LEU A 285 18.82 -9.52 0.26
N HIS A 286 17.61 -10.03 0.28
CA HIS A 286 16.67 -9.80 1.35
C HIS A 286 16.70 -11.04 2.27
N PHE A 287 16.96 -10.79 3.55
CA PHE A 287 16.91 -11.80 4.58
C PHE A 287 15.60 -11.66 5.35
N PRO A 288 14.63 -12.54 5.17
CA PRO A 288 13.65 -12.73 6.21
C PRO A 288 14.35 -13.36 7.41
N ARG A 289 13.99 -12.95 8.61
CA ARG A 289 14.56 -13.49 9.84
C ARG A 289 14.30 -14.98 10.02
N ASP A 290 13.21 -15.45 9.43
CA ASP A 290 12.67 -16.81 9.52
C ASP A 290 13.14 -17.76 8.43
N VAL A 291 13.78 -17.26 7.35
CA VAL A 291 14.42 -18.13 6.36
C VAL A 291 15.87 -18.33 6.73
N ARG A 292 16.27 -19.58 6.84
CA ARG A 292 17.67 -20.00 7.04
C ARG A 292 18.57 -19.22 6.10
N ASP A 293 19.53 -18.51 6.67
CA ASP A 293 20.48 -17.64 6.00
C ASP A 293 20.93 -18.24 4.65
N PRO A 294 20.46 -17.73 3.49
CA PRO A 294 20.84 -18.27 2.18
C PRO A 294 22.35 -18.16 1.92
N TRP A 295 23.09 -17.41 2.75
CA TRP A 295 24.55 -17.35 2.75
C TRP A 295 25.22 -18.64 3.18
N ARG A 296 24.54 -19.48 3.91
CA ARG A 296 25.07 -20.81 4.23
C ARG A 296 25.11 -21.71 3.00
N HIS A 297 24.51 -21.31 1.88
CA HIS A 297 24.33 -22.12 0.69
C HIS A 297 24.96 -21.55 -0.60
N GLY A 298 26.00 -20.71 -0.51
CA GLY A 298 26.90 -20.51 -1.65
C GLY A 298 26.86 -19.16 -2.39
N GLY A 299 26.45 -18.09 -1.76
CA GLY A 299 26.62 -16.75 -2.32
C GLY A 299 28.08 -16.27 -2.26
N SER A 300 28.59 -15.59 -3.29
CA SER A 300 29.96 -15.08 -3.32
C SER A 300 30.26 -14.13 -2.15
N TRP A 301 31.26 -14.46 -1.39
CA TRP A 301 31.63 -13.86 -0.11
C TRP A 301 31.88 -12.33 -0.11
N PRO A 302 32.54 -11.70 -1.10
CA PRO A 302 32.87 -10.27 -1.04
C PRO A 302 31.66 -9.33 -1.16
N SER A 303 30.69 -9.66 -2.02
CA SER A 303 29.47 -8.85 -2.19
C SER A 303 28.56 -8.91 -0.96
N SER A 304 28.69 -9.99 -0.18
CA SER A 304 27.88 -10.22 1.02
C SER A 304 28.31 -9.40 2.21
N LEU A 305 29.61 -9.25 2.42
CA LEU A 305 30.15 -8.46 3.54
C LEU A 305 29.91 -6.98 3.36
N ALA A 306 30.07 -6.46 2.13
CA ALA A 306 29.79 -5.07 1.81
C ALA A 306 28.30 -4.74 2.04
N ARG A 307 27.39 -5.64 1.61
CA ARG A 307 25.95 -5.46 1.83
C ARG A 307 25.53 -5.60 3.30
N ARG A 308 26.13 -6.53 4.06
CA ARG A 308 25.91 -6.61 5.53
C ARG A 308 26.37 -5.35 6.23
N GLY A 309 27.49 -4.77 5.82
CA GLY A 309 27.98 -3.49 6.29
C GLY A 309 26.99 -2.37 6.01
N PHE A 310 26.48 -2.29 4.79
CA PHE A 310 25.48 -1.33 4.37
C PHE A 310 24.16 -1.43 5.17
N PHE A 311 23.60 -2.64 5.29
CA PHE A 311 22.35 -2.81 6.05
C PHE A 311 22.52 -2.60 7.56
N ARG A 312 23.69 -2.88 8.13
CA ARG A 312 24.01 -2.51 9.51
C ARG A 312 24.15 -1.00 9.66
N ALA A 313 24.80 -0.32 8.72
CA ALA A 313 24.92 1.13 8.69
C ALA A 313 23.55 1.80 8.48
N ALA A 314 22.75 1.32 7.54
CA ALA A 314 21.38 1.80 7.30
C ALA A 314 20.47 1.56 8.52
N GLY A 315 20.60 0.43 9.21
CA GLY A 315 19.88 0.15 10.44
C GLY A 315 20.35 0.98 11.63
N ALA A 316 21.63 1.34 11.70
CA ALA A 316 22.18 2.27 12.70
C ALA A 316 21.74 3.71 12.39
N LEU A 317 21.81 4.14 11.13
CA LEU A 317 21.30 5.43 10.65
C LEU A 317 19.81 5.59 10.92
N ARG A 318 19.02 4.52 10.76
CA ARG A 318 17.59 4.54 11.09
C ARG A 318 17.34 4.74 12.58
N ARG A 319 18.15 4.16 13.46
CA ARG A 319 18.04 4.38 14.91
C ARG A 319 18.44 5.82 15.31
N VAL A 320 19.50 6.35 14.69
CA VAL A 320 19.89 7.76 14.84
C VAL A 320 18.77 8.68 14.33
N TRP A 321 18.15 8.30 13.21
CA TRP A 321 17.04 8.99 12.60
C TRP A 321 15.82 9.19 13.51
N GLU A 322 15.49 8.21 14.33
CA GLU A 322 14.36 8.30 15.27
C GLU A 322 14.58 9.40 16.34
N TYR A 323 15.81 9.85 16.53
CA TYR A 323 16.20 10.84 17.54
C TYR A 323 16.58 12.23 17.00
N VAL A 324 16.64 12.39 15.67
CA VAL A 324 17.13 13.63 15.03
C VAL A 324 15.95 14.47 14.51
N GLY A 325 16.10 15.80 14.53
CA GLY A 325 15.10 16.75 14.03
C GLY A 325 14.79 16.62 12.53
N LEU A 326 13.70 17.22 12.05
CA LEU A 326 13.18 17.03 10.70
C LEU A 326 14.16 17.46 9.60
N GLU A 327 14.90 18.55 9.85
CA GLU A 327 15.85 19.13 8.89
C GLU A 327 17.09 18.25 8.73
N GLU A 328 17.61 17.73 9.81
CA GLU A 328 18.74 16.78 9.82
C GLU A 328 18.32 15.41 9.26
N ARG A 329 17.06 14.98 9.47
CA ARG A 329 16.48 13.79 8.84
C ARG A 329 16.49 13.90 7.32
N THR A 330 16.19 15.08 6.77
CA THR A 330 16.21 15.34 5.32
C THR A 330 17.61 15.16 4.74
N GLN A 331 18.62 15.72 5.38
CA GLN A 331 20.02 15.61 4.94
C GLN A 331 20.53 14.15 4.99
N LEU A 332 20.13 13.38 6.00
CA LEU A 332 20.50 11.98 6.11
C LEU A 332 19.88 11.10 5.03
N VAL A 333 18.64 11.41 4.57
CA VAL A 333 18.01 10.69 3.43
C VAL A 333 18.70 10.99 2.13
N GLU A 334 19.02 12.26 1.89
CA GLU A 334 19.74 12.65 0.68
C GLU A 334 21.12 11.99 0.64
N LEU A 335 21.80 11.93 1.79
CA LEU A 335 23.07 11.24 1.89
C LEU A 335 22.93 9.73 1.65
N ALA A 336 21.93 9.07 2.24
CA ALA A 336 21.68 7.66 2.03
C ALA A 336 21.33 7.36 0.57
N GLY A 337 20.52 8.21 -0.07
CA GLY A 337 20.20 8.09 -1.50
C GLY A 337 21.40 8.35 -2.44
N ARG A 338 22.35 9.20 -2.02
CA ARG A 338 23.60 9.40 -2.78
C ARG A 338 24.53 8.21 -2.66
N VAL A 339 24.66 7.63 -1.47
CA VAL A 339 25.46 6.42 -1.25
C VAL A 339 24.91 5.25 -2.06
N ASP A 340 23.58 5.07 -2.09
CA ASP A 340 22.92 4.03 -2.87
C ASP A 340 23.19 4.18 -4.38
N ARG A 341 23.10 5.39 -4.92
CA ARG A 341 23.43 5.69 -6.33
C ARG A 341 24.90 5.42 -6.67
N LEU A 342 25.80 5.73 -5.77
CA LEU A 342 27.24 5.48 -5.97
C LEU A 342 27.58 3.98 -5.94
N GLU A 343 26.89 3.19 -5.10
CA GLU A 343 27.12 1.76 -5.01
C GLU A 343 26.51 0.97 -6.18
N HIS A 344 25.43 1.49 -6.79
CA HIS A 344 24.75 0.83 -7.92
C HIS A 344 25.23 1.30 -9.31
N GLY A 345 26.21 2.21 -9.37
CA GLY A 345 26.80 2.67 -10.61
C GLY A 345 25.88 3.54 -11.48
N ASP A 346 24.75 3.99 -10.93
CA ASP A 346 23.87 4.98 -11.54
C ASP A 346 24.52 6.38 -11.46
N VAL A 347 25.60 6.56 -12.20
CA VAL A 347 26.08 7.89 -12.57
C VAL A 347 25.09 8.37 -13.64
N ALA A 348 24.07 9.12 -13.22
CA ALA A 348 23.29 9.91 -14.16
C ALA A 348 24.28 10.81 -14.92
N GLU A 349 24.43 10.58 -16.22
CA GLU A 349 25.10 11.54 -17.10
C GLU A 349 24.44 12.92 -16.87
N PRO A 350 25.22 13.97 -16.66
CA PRO A 350 24.66 15.30 -16.48
C PRO A 350 23.89 15.70 -17.75
N ALA A 351 22.59 15.93 -17.61
CA ALA A 351 21.68 16.40 -18.67
C ALA A 351 21.93 17.86 -19.07
N GLU A 352 23.18 18.33 -19.05
CA GLU A 352 23.55 19.72 -19.34
C GLU A 352 24.26 19.94 -20.69
N ALA A 353 24.27 18.95 -21.58
CA ALA A 353 24.94 19.15 -22.89
C ALA A 353 23.98 19.27 -24.09
N ALA A 354 22.68 19.31 -23.91
CA ALA A 354 21.73 19.31 -25.04
C ALA A 354 21.04 20.67 -25.34
N GLU A 355 21.25 21.72 -24.57
CA GLU A 355 20.57 23.02 -24.77
C GLU A 355 21.42 24.11 -25.41
N ALA A 356 22.63 23.82 -25.89
CA ALA A 356 23.54 24.84 -26.48
C ALA A 356 23.65 24.78 -27.99
N ALA A 357 22.80 24.03 -28.70
CA ALA A 357 22.95 23.84 -30.15
C ALA A 357 21.83 24.35 -31.08
N GLU A 358 20.81 25.03 -30.55
CA GLU A 358 19.78 25.65 -31.37
C GLU A 358 19.64 27.15 -31.07
N GLY A 359 20.37 27.96 -31.78
CA GLY A 359 20.22 29.42 -31.67
C GLY A 359 21.16 30.26 -32.49
N THR A 360 21.13 30.15 -33.83
CA THR A 360 21.55 31.27 -34.70
C THR A 360 20.64 31.33 -35.93
N PRO A 361 19.81 32.35 -36.08
CA PRO A 361 19.15 32.63 -37.37
C PRO A 361 20.02 33.51 -38.24
N SER A 362 20.14 33.15 -39.47
CA SER A 362 20.50 34.04 -40.60
C SER A 362 19.25 34.47 -41.34
#